data_139d0d3ba99694d9a09198ce7f53d003
#
_entry.id   139d0d3ba99694d9a09198ce7f53d003
#
_cell.length_a   1.000
_cell.length_b   1.000
_cell.length_c   1.000
_cell.angle_alpha   90.00
_cell.angle_beta   90.00
_cell.angle_gamma   90.00
#
_symmetry.space_group_name_H-M   'P 1'
#
loop_
_entity.id
_entity.type
_entity.pdbx_description
1 polymer ?
#
loop_
_entity_poly.entity_id
_entity_poly.type
_entity_poly.pdbx_seq_one_letter_code
_entity_poly.pdbx_strand_id
1 'polypeptide(L)'
;MSVILIIVLVVLGVLLLLAILGAAMTSRRNALGAIAFEQSLAAVDRQLAAAVAADHGWERGALEATARDAFIEHRPDTRIAELQLVQIVDEPGTDQDLAVFLVTAADGAESKLTLGRRDGAWYAASLEDER
;
A
#
# COMPACT_ATOMS: atom_id res chain seq x y z
N MET A 1 7.22 43.35 36.66
CA MET A 1 6.60 42.71 35.50
C MET A 1 5.11 42.94 35.51
N SER A 2 4.57 43.33 34.38
CA SER A 2 3.12 43.46 34.26
C SER A 2 2.45 42.08 34.29
N VAL A 3 1.32 41.94 34.96
CA VAL A 3 0.54 40.69 35.03
C VAL A 3 0.22 40.16 33.60
N ILE A 4 0.00 41.08 32.67
CA ILE A 4 -0.26 40.78 31.26
C ILE A 4 0.94 40.06 30.64
N LEU A 5 2.16 40.49 30.91
CA LEU A 5 3.38 39.85 30.40
C LEU A 5 3.51 38.42 30.92
N ILE A 6 3.20 38.19 32.17
CA ILE A 6 3.26 36.87 32.79
C ILE A 6 2.23 35.93 32.12
N ILE A 7 1.01 36.41 31.93
CA ILE A 7 -0.06 35.65 31.27
C ILE A 7 0.36 35.28 29.84
N VAL A 8 0.91 36.20 29.06
CA VAL A 8 1.38 35.96 27.69
C VAL A 8 2.48 34.92 27.65
N LEU A 9 3.44 34.99 28.57
CA LEU A 9 4.52 34.01 28.66
C LEU A 9 4.03 32.61 29.00
N VAL A 10 3.06 32.50 29.93
CA VAL A 10 2.46 31.22 30.32
C VAL A 10 1.69 30.61 29.16
N VAL A 11 0.88 31.39 28.45
CA VAL A 11 0.12 30.93 27.29
C VAL A 11 1.06 30.47 26.17
N LEU A 12 2.10 31.25 25.91
CA LEU A 12 3.10 30.91 24.90
C LEU A 12 3.83 29.59 25.24
N GLY A 13 4.20 29.41 26.51
CA GLY A 13 4.82 28.20 27.02
C GLY A 13 3.94 26.95 26.84
N VAL A 14 2.65 27.09 27.17
CA VAL A 14 1.67 26.00 27.02
C VAL A 14 1.49 25.64 25.55
N LEU A 15 1.37 26.63 24.66
CA LEU A 15 1.24 26.39 23.21
C LEU A 15 2.46 25.69 22.63
N LEU A 16 3.66 26.10 23.05
CA LEU A 16 4.91 25.47 22.62
C LEU A 16 4.98 24.00 23.07
N LEU A 17 4.57 23.74 24.30
CA LEU A 17 4.58 22.39 24.88
C LEU A 17 3.60 21.47 24.15
N LEU A 18 2.40 21.96 23.83
CA LEU A 18 1.41 21.24 23.04
C LEU A 18 1.92 20.95 21.60
N ALA A 19 2.62 21.90 20.99
CA ALA A 19 3.20 21.70 19.65
C ALA A 19 4.26 20.58 19.65
N ILE A 20 5.13 20.56 20.66
CA ILE A 20 6.17 19.53 20.81
C ILE A 20 5.54 18.14 21.03
N LEU A 21 4.52 18.06 21.90
CA LEU A 21 3.82 16.80 22.16
C LEU A 21 3.09 16.29 20.90
N GLY A 22 2.44 17.19 20.18
CA GLY A 22 1.75 16.85 18.92
C GLY A 22 2.72 16.31 17.85
N ALA A 23 3.86 16.96 17.68
CA ALA A 23 4.89 16.51 16.73
C ALA A 23 5.47 15.14 17.11
N ALA A 24 5.72 14.90 18.41
CA ALA A 24 6.23 13.61 18.89
C ALA A 24 5.22 12.46 18.65
N MET A 25 3.93 12.72 18.87
CA MET A 25 2.89 11.71 18.62
C MET A 25 2.74 11.37 17.13
N THR A 26 2.80 12.36 16.27
CA THR A 26 2.71 12.16 14.81
C THR A 26 3.91 11.35 14.29
N SER A 27 5.11 11.66 14.76
CA SER A 27 6.33 10.92 14.39
C SER A 27 6.25 9.45 14.81
N ARG A 28 5.77 9.16 16.01
CA ARG A 28 5.57 7.77 16.47
C ARG A 28 4.55 7.00 15.63
N ARG A 29 3.44 7.62 15.27
CA ARG A 29 2.42 6.99 14.42
C ARG A 29 2.98 6.65 13.05
N ASN A 30 3.75 7.54 12.45
CA ASN A 30 4.37 7.30 11.14
C ASN A 30 5.41 6.18 11.19
N ALA A 31 6.23 6.11 12.23
CA ALA A 31 7.20 5.04 12.42
C ALA A 31 6.54 3.67 12.61
N LEU A 32 5.48 3.59 13.45
CA LEU A 32 4.74 2.34 13.65
C LEU A 32 4.00 1.90 12.37
N GLY A 33 3.46 2.83 11.60
CA GLY A 33 2.83 2.55 10.31
C GLY A 33 3.81 1.98 9.30
N ALA A 34 5.02 2.52 9.20
CA ALA A 34 6.07 2.02 8.32
C ALA A 34 6.51 0.60 8.70
N ILE A 35 6.72 0.31 9.99
CA ILE A 35 7.07 -1.03 10.47
C ILE A 35 5.95 -2.03 10.17
N ALA A 36 4.70 -1.69 10.42
CA ALA A 36 3.56 -2.54 10.13
C ALA A 36 3.44 -2.84 8.63
N PHE A 37 3.70 -1.85 7.78
CA PHE A 37 3.69 -2.02 6.33
C PHE A 37 4.80 -2.96 5.84
N GLU A 38 6.03 -2.79 6.32
CA GLU A 38 7.15 -3.70 5.99
C GLU A 38 6.88 -5.13 6.43
N GLN A 39 6.33 -5.34 7.63
CA GLN A 39 5.94 -6.66 8.11
C GLN A 39 4.83 -7.28 7.27
N SER A 40 3.88 -6.49 6.80
CA SER A 40 2.82 -6.92 5.90
C SER A 40 3.39 -7.38 4.55
N LEU A 41 4.34 -6.64 3.97
CA LEU A 41 5.01 -7.03 2.72
C LEU A 41 5.82 -8.33 2.88
N ALA A 42 6.53 -8.49 3.99
CA ALA A 42 7.26 -9.74 4.28
C ALA A 42 6.31 -10.93 4.42
N ALA A 43 5.13 -10.74 4.99
CA ALA A 43 4.09 -11.76 5.07
C ALA A 43 3.57 -12.14 3.68
N VAL A 44 3.33 -11.17 2.81
CA VAL A 44 2.91 -11.41 1.42
C VAL A 44 3.98 -12.20 0.65
N ASP A 45 5.25 -11.87 0.80
CA ASP A 45 6.34 -12.60 0.16
C ASP A 45 6.39 -14.06 0.59
N ARG A 46 6.19 -14.35 1.87
CA ARG A 46 6.11 -15.73 2.38
C ARG A 46 4.87 -16.47 1.86
N GLN A 47 3.73 -15.82 1.83
CA GLN A 47 2.49 -16.38 1.30
C GLN A 47 2.63 -16.70 -0.20
N LEU A 48 3.23 -15.80 -0.96
CA LEU A 48 3.47 -16.01 -2.38
C LEU A 48 4.41 -17.20 -2.62
N ALA A 49 5.49 -17.30 -1.85
CA ALA A 49 6.42 -18.44 -1.96
C ALA A 49 5.72 -19.78 -1.68
N ALA A 50 4.86 -19.83 -0.69
CA ALA A 50 4.06 -21.02 -0.37
C ALA A 50 3.05 -21.34 -1.49
N ALA A 51 2.39 -20.34 -2.05
CA ALA A 51 1.45 -20.51 -3.15
C ALA A 51 2.15 -20.99 -4.43
N VAL A 52 3.31 -20.46 -4.77
CA VAL A 52 4.13 -20.91 -5.93
C VAL A 52 4.57 -22.37 -5.77
N ALA A 53 4.91 -22.80 -4.57
CA ALA A 53 5.28 -24.19 -4.30
C ALA A 53 4.10 -25.16 -4.54
N ALA A 54 2.87 -24.71 -4.30
CA ALA A 54 1.67 -25.49 -4.52
C ALA A 54 1.11 -25.38 -5.95
N ASP A 55 1.28 -24.22 -6.60
CA ASP A 55 0.71 -23.90 -7.91
C ASP A 55 1.60 -22.89 -8.66
N HIS A 56 2.18 -23.29 -9.79
CA HIS A 56 3.04 -22.44 -10.61
C HIS A 56 2.34 -21.19 -11.19
N GLY A 57 1.01 -21.15 -11.20
CA GLY A 57 0.24 -19.95 -11.59
C GLY A 57 0.49 -18.72 -10.69
N TRP A 58 1.04 -18.92 -9.50
CA TRP A 58 1.41 -17.86 -8.56
C TRP A 58 2.81 -17.28 -8.79
N GLU A 59 3.47 -17.61 -9.86
CA GLU A 59 4.80 -17.08 -10.15
C GLU A 59 4.79 -15.55 -10.23
N ARG A 60 5.64 -14.90 -9.42
CA ARG A 60 5.67 -13.43 -9.27
C ARG A 60 5.86 -12.70 -10.60
N GLY A 61 6.79 -13.17 -11.44
CA GLY A 61 7.06 -12.55 -12.72
C GLY A 61 5.84 -12.55 -13.66
N ALA A 62 5.10 -13.66 -13.69
CA ALA A 62 3.88 -13.78 -14.47
C ALA A 62 2.76 -12.88 -13.93
N LEU A 63 2.61 -12.81 -12.61
CA LEU A 63 1.64 -11.91 -11.96
C LEU A 63 1.94 -10.44 -12.24
N GLU A 64 3.18 -10.02 -12.10
CA GLU A 64 3.61 -8.64 -12.35
C GLU A 64 3.44 -8.26 -13.83
N ALA A 65 3.77 -9.15 -14.76
CA ALA A 65 3.56 -8.92 -16.18
C ALA A 65 2.07 -8.74 -16.50
N THR A 66 1.21 -9.59 -15.97
CA THR A 66 -0.24 -9.49 -16.14
C THR A 66 -0.79 -8.20 -15.55
N ALA A 67 -0.31 -7.82 -14.36
CA ALA A 67 -0.71 -6.58 -13.71
C ALA A 67 -0.32 -5.33 -14.52
N ARG A 68 0.89 -5.30 -15.07
CA ARG A 68 1.36 -4.22 -15.94
C ARG A 68 0.51 -4.11 -17.21
N ASP A 69 0.29 -5.21 -17.88
CA ASP A 69 -0.50 -5.25 -19.11
C ASP A 69 -1.94 -4.81 -18.87
N ALA A 70 -2.57 -5.29 -17.79
CA ALA A 70 -3.92 -4.91 -17.41
C ALA A 70 -4.03 -3.41 -17.07
N PHE A 71 -3.07 -2.87 -16.34
CA PHE A 71 -3.04 -1.44 -16.00
C PHE A 71 -2.88 -0.56 -17.25
N ILE A 72 -1.96 -0.91 -18.12
CA ILE A 72 -1.71 -0.19 -19.38
C ILE A 72 -2.93 -0.25 -20.30
N GLU A 73 -3.61 -1.38 -20.36
CA GLU A 73 -4.85 -1.54 -21.13
C GLU A 73 -5.96 -0.59 -20.65
N HIS A 74 -6.10 -0.42 -19.34
CA HIS A 74 -7.10 0.48 -18.75
C HIS A 74 -6.67 1.95 -18.76
N ARG A 75 -5.35 2.21 -18.72
CA ARG A 75 -4.77 3.56 -18.65
C ARG A 75 -3.55 3.68 -19.54
N PRO A 76 -3.74 3.70 -20.88
CA PRO A 76 -2.64 3.66 -21.83
C PRO A 76 -1.72 4.88 -21.79
N ASP A 77 -2.20 6.02 -21.30
CA ASP A 77 -1.43 7.27 -21.21
C ASP A 77 -0.66 7.41 -19.89
N THR A 78 -0.75 6.44 -19.01
CA THR A 78 -0.14 6.49 -17.67
C THR A 78 1.09 5.60 -17.63
N ARG A 79 2.23 6.17 -17.17
CA ARG A 79 3.43 5.39 -16.89
C ARG A 79 3.41 4.86 -15.48
N ILE A 80 3.80 3.60 -15.32
CA ILE A 80 3.98 2.95 -14.02
C ILE A 80 5.37 3.28 -13.51
N ALA A 81 5.46 3.96 -12.36
CA ALA A 81 6.71 4.18 -11.64
C ALA A 81 7.06 3.01 -10.72
N GLU A 82 6.07 2.46 -10.04
CA GLU A 82 6.24 1.35 -9.10
C GLU A 82 5.02 0.44 -9.15
N LEU A 83 5.26 -0.86 -9.07
CA LEU A 83 4.25 -1.91 -8.99
C LEU A 83 4.60 -2.82 -7.82
N GLN A 84 3.68 -2.93 -6.85
CA GLN A 84 3.93 -3.69 -5.63
C GLN A 84 2.78 -4.62 -5.30
N LEU A 85 3.09 -5.90 -5.11
CA LEU A 85 2.12 -6.89 -4.64
C LEU A 85 1.91 -6.68 -3.12
N VAL A 86 0.69 -6.35 -2.73
CA VAL A 86 0.37 -6.01 -1.34
C VAL A 86 -0.52 -7.03 -0.64
N GLN A 87 -1.19 -7.89 -1.39
CA GLN A 87 -2.06 -8.94 -0.84
C GLN A 87 -2.24 -10.08 -1.82
N ILE A 88 -2.29 -11.30 -1.31
CA ILE A 88 -2.76 -12.48 -2.06
C ILE A 88 -3.86 -13.19 -1.28
N VAL A 89 -4.80 -13.76 -2.01
CA VAL A 89 -5.83 -14.65 -1.47
C VAL A 89 -5.77 -15.96 -2.28
N ASP A 90 -5.33 -17.02 -1.62
CA ASP A 90 -5.21 -18.36 -2.20
C ASP A 90 -6.28 -19.25 -1.56
N GLU A 91 -7.40 -19.38 -2.25
CA GLU A 91 -8.54 -20.17 -1.81
C GLU A 91 -8.51 -21.57 -2.41
N PRO A 92 -9.16 -22.57 -1.78
CA PRO A 92 -9.35 -23.89 -2.38
C PRO A 92 -10.11 -23.78 -3.71
N GLY A 93 -9.48 -24.20 -4.80
CA GLY A 93 -9.95 -23.96 -6.16
C GLY A 93 -9.36 -22.67 -6.73
N THR A 94 -9.20 -22.57 -8.06
CA THR A 94 -8.49 -21.46 -8.68
C THR A 94 -9.36 -20.24 -8.97
N ASP A 95 -10.68 -20.38 -9.00
CA ASP A 95 -11.58 -19.30 -9.43
C ASP A 95 -11.79 -18.22 -8.38
N GLN A 96 -11.32 -18.42 -7.15
CA GLN A 96 -11.41 -17.45 -6.05
C GLN A 96 -10.06 -16.85 -5.68
N ASP A 97 -9.00 -17.19 -6.39
CA ASP A 97 -7.68 -16.63 -6.16
C ASP A 97 -7.65 -15.16 -6.55
N LEU A 98 -7.05 -14.34 -5.69
CA LEU A 98 -6.89 -12.90 -5.90
C LEU A 98 -5.45 -12.48 -5.63
N ALA A 99 -4.97 -11.54 -6.44
CA ALA A 99 -3.71 -10.82 -6.21
C ALA A 99 -3.97 -9.33 -6.28
N VAL A 100 -3.56 -8.61 -5.25
CA VAL A 100 -3.78 -7.16 -5.16
C VAL A 100 -2.45 -6.44 -5.29
N PHE A 101 -2.38 -5.53 -6.25
CA PHE A 101 -1.21 -4.70 -6.50
C PHE A 101 -1.51 -3.24 -6.18
N LEU A 102 -0.54 -2.57 -5.59
CA LEU A 102 -0.50 -1.12 -5.51
C LEU A 102 0.33 -0.62 -6.68
N VAL A 103 -0.26 0.21 -7.52
CA VAL A 103 0.40 0.81 -8.69
C VAL A 103 0.62 2.28 -8.43
N THR A 104 1.87 2.71 -8.44
CA THR A 104 2.23 4.13 -8.36
C THR A 104 2.60 4.62 -9.75
N ALA A 105 1.85 5.60 -10.24
CA ALA A 105 2.12 6.24 -11.53
C ALA A 105 3.30 7.22 -11.44
N ALA A 106 3.87 7.58 -12.58
CA ALA A 106 4.98 8.51 -12.65
C ALA A 106 4.65 9.92 -12.11
N ASP A 107 3.36 10.30 -12.11
CA ASP A 107 2.86 11.54 -11.53
C ASP A 107 2.59 11.47 -10.02
N GLY A 108 2.84 10.32 -9.39
CA GLY A 108 2.63 10.08 -7.97
C GLY A 108 1.23 9.57 -7.61
N ALA A 109 0.31 9.45 -8.56
CA ALA A 109 -1.01 8.90 -8.31
C ALA A 109 -0.93 7.42 -7.98
N GLU A 110 -1.69 6.98 -6.98
CA GLU A 110 -1.75 5.59 -6.55
C GLU A 110 -3.07 4.96 -6.96
N SER A 111 -3.00 3.71 -7.41
CA SER A 111 -4.15 2.92 -7.80
C SER A 111 -4.02 1.51 -7.26
N LYS A 112 -5.14 0.92 -6.88
CA LYS A 112 -5.23 -0.46 -6.42
C LYS A 112 -5.77 -1.34 -7.55
N LEU A 113 -4.95 -2.24 -8.03
CA LEU A 113 -5.32 -3.20 -9.07
C LEU A 113 -5.52 -4.58 -8.44
N THR A 114 -6.70 -5.14 -8.60
CA THR A 114 -7.01 -6.50 -8.17
C THR A 114 -7.09 -7.42 -9.37
N LEU A 115 -6.25 -8.45 -9.38
CA LEU A 115 -6.32 -9.54 -10.35
C LEU A 115 -7.13 -10.68 -9.77
N GLY A 116 -8.06 -11.20 -10.56
CA GLY A 116 -8.76 -12.46 -10.29
C GLY A 116 -8.20 -13.57 -11.18
N ARG A 117 -8.54 -14.82 -10.85
CA ARG A 117 -8.15 -15.99 -11.64
C ARG A 117 -9.38 -16.70 -12.16
N ARG A 118 -9.36 -17.06 -13.44
CA ARG A 118 -10.44 -17.83 -14.09
C ARG A 118 -9.82 -18.80 -15.07
N ASP A 119 -10.20 -20.07 -14.99
CA ASP A 119 -9.68 -21.14 -15.87
C ASP A 119 -8.14 -21.19 -15.93
N GLY A 120 -7.48 -20.91 -14.80
CA GLY A 120 -6.03 -20.88 -14.68
C GLY A 120 -5.36 -19.60 -15.17
N ALA A 121 -6.11 -18.65 -15.74
CA ALA A 121 -5.59 -17.38 -16.24
C ALA A 121 -5.94 -16.20 -15.32
N TRP A 122 -5.01 -15.27 -15.16
CA TRP A 122 -5.23 -14.03 -14.42
C TRP A 122 -5.90 -12.97 -15.30
N TYR A 123 -6.78 -12.19 -14.70
CA TYR A 123 -7.47 -11.08 -15.36
C TYR A 123 -7.65 -9.91 -14.40
N ALA A 124 -7.84 -8.71 -14.92
CA ALA A 124 -8.13 -7.53 -14.11
C ALA A 124 -9.57 -7.57 -13.60
N ALA A 125 -9.74 -7.82 -12.30
CA ALA A 125 -11.05 -7.86 -11.66
C ALA A 125 -11.54 -6.46 -11.28
N SER A 126 -10.65 -5.59 -10.79
CA SER A 126 -10.97 -4.19 -10.48
C SER A 126 -9.73 -3.30 -10.52
N LEU A 127 -9.95 -2.03 -10.80
CA LEU A 127 -8.94 -0.98 -10.73
C LEU A 127 -9.57 0.23 -10.04
N GLU A 128 -9.05 0.57 -8.86
CA GLU A 128 -9.55 1.65 -8.03
C GLU A 128 -8.45 2.67 -7.77
N ASP A 129 -8.78 3.95 -7.83
CA ASP A 129 -7.84 5.00 -7.45
C ASP A 129 -7.82 5.16 -5.93
N GLU A 130 -6.62 5.14 -5.37
CA GLU A 130 -6.39 5.46 -3.98
C GLU A 130 -6.30 6.99 -3.82
N ARG A 131 -7.09 7.52 -2.91
CA ARG A 131 -7.10 8.96 -2.61
C ARG A 131 -6.42 9.25 -1.28
#